data_1c7f7097171b778b9b44c76dd19062b2
#
_entry.id   1c7f7097171b778b9b44c76dd19062b2
#
_cell.length_a   1.000
_cell.length_b   1.000
_cell.length_c   1.000
_cell.angle_alpha   90.00
_cell.angle_beta   90.00
_cell.angle_gamma   90.00
#
_symmetry.space_group_name_H-M   'P 1'
#
loop_
_entity.id
_entity.type
_entity.pdbx_description
1 polymer ?
#
loop_
_entity_poly.entity_id
_entity_poly.type
_entity_poly.pdbx_seq_one_letter_code
_entity_poly.pdbx_strand_id
1 'polypeptide(L)' 'TKFHAGNNVGMGKDHTLFAKVDGYVEFTTKGALNRKTVSIRPYEGAEN' A
#
# COMPACT_ATOMS: atom_id res chain seq x y z
N THR A 1 14.00 -3.81 -7.66
CA THR A 1 13.35 -2.91 -6.74
C THR A 1 11.87 -3.17 -6.70
N LYS A 2 11.46 -3.75 -5.63
CA LYS A 2 10.07 -4.12 -5.47
C LYS A 2 9.40 -3.20 -4.48
N PHE A 3 8.11 -2.99 -4.70
CA PHE A 3 7.34 -2.27 -3.72
C PHE A 3 6.90 -3.23 -2.62
N HIS A 4 6.82 -2.69 -1.43
CA HIS A 4 6.35 -3.46 -0.29
C HIS A 4 4.91 -3.08 0.00
N ALA A 5 4.15 -4.03 0.50
CA ALA A 5 2.77 -3.79 0.86
C ALA A 5 2.73 -3.00 2.16
N GLY A 6 2.05 -1.86 2.11
CA GLY A 6 1.86 -1.05 3.30
C GLY A 6 0.49 -1.27 3.88
N ASN A 7 -0.09 -0.18 4.42
CA ASN A 7 -1.41 -0.28 5.02
C ASN A 7 -2.46 -0.55 3.95
N ASN A 8 -3.36 -1.47 4.27
CA ASN A 8 -4.50 -1.77 3.40
C ASN A 8 -4.09 -2.30 2.03
N VAL A 9 -2.92 -2.89 1.96
CA VAL A 9 -2.45 -3.49 0.72
C VAL A 9 -2.07 -4.94 1.01
N GLY A 10 -2.51 -5.82 0.15
CA GLY A 10 -2.15 -7.22 0.27
C GLY A 10 -1.14 -7.61 -0.79
N MET A 11 -0.50 -8.74 -0.60
CA MET A 11 0.48 -9.24 -1.54
C MET A 11 0.13 -10.67 -1.90
N GLY A 12 0.06 -10.93 -3.19
CA GLY A 12 -0.22 -12.28 -3.67
C GLY A 12 0.99 -13.16 -3.63
N LYS A 13 0.81 -14.40 -4.07
CA LYS A 13 1.90 -15.36 -4.05
C LYS A 13 3.02 -14.97 -5.00
N ASP A 14 2.67 -14.32 -6.08
CA ASP A 14 3.67 -13.92 -7.06
C ASP A 14 4.10 -12.49 -6.86
N HIS A 15 3.94 -12.01 -5.64
CA HIS A 15 4.34 -10.65 -5.26
C HIS A 15 3.49 -9.58 -5.92
N THR A 16 2.29 -9.93 -6.35
CA THR A 16 1.36 -8.96 -6.90
C THR A 16 0.72 -8.19 -5.75
N LEU A 17 0.68 -6.88 -5.87
CA LEU A 17 0.07 -6.04 -4.85
C LEU A 17 -1.37 -5.75 -5.24
N PHE A 18 -2.24 -5.70 -4.23
CA PHE A 18 -3.63 -5.37 -4.49
C PHE A 18 -4.18 -4.57 -3.31
N ALA A 19 -5.15 -3.74 -3.60
CA ALA A 19 -5.78 -2.93 -2.57
C ALA A 19 -6.77 -3.77 -1.79
N LYS A 20 -6.75 -3.64 -0.49
CA LYS A 20 -7.69 -4.35 0.38
C LYS A 20 -8.91 -3.50 0.68
N VAL A 21 -8.83 -2.22 0.40
CA VAL A 21 -9.95 -1.29 0.59
C VAL A 21 -9.92 -0.30 -0.55
N ASP A 22 -11.05 0.33 -0.78
CA ASP A 22 -11.10 1.41 -1.75
C ASP A 22 -10.51 2.67 -1.12
N GLY A 23 -9.73 3.38 -1.89
CA GLY A 23 -9.10 4.57 -1.37
C GLY A 23 -8.08 5.14 -2.32
N TYR A 24 -7.25 6.00 -1.77
CA TYR A 24 -6.19 6.65 -2.54
C TYR A 24 -4.90 5.87 -2.40
N VAL A 25 -4.20 5.73 -3.50
CA VAL A 25 -2.91 5.07 -3.50
C VAL A 25 -1.85 6.06 -3.04
N GLU A 26 -1.03 5.62 -2.10
CA GLU A 26 0.08 6.44 -1.61
C GLU A 26 1.37 5.67 -1.76
N PHE A 27 2.38 6.36 -2.23
CA PHE A 27 3.72 5.80 -2.32
C PHE A 27 4.60 6.49 -1.32
N THR A 28 5.31 5.72 -0.52
CA THR A 28 6.24 6.29 0.45
C THR A 28 7.54 5.52 0.41
N THR A 29 8.58 6.19 0.85
CA THR A 29 9.87 5.55 0.99
C THR A 29 10.24 5.59 2.46
N LYS A 30 10.50 4.46 3.05
CA LYS A 30 10.73 4.39 4.49
C LYS A 30 12.02 3.69 4.81
N GLY A 31 12.56 4.07 5.96
CA GLY A 31 13.66 3.34 6.53
C GLY A 31 14.99 3.67 5.91
N ALA A 32 16.02 3.19 6.55
CA ALA A 32 17.38 3.44 6.10
C ALA A 32 17.67 2.78 4.76
N LEU A 33 16.87 1.79 4.41
CA LEU A 33 17.07 1.07 3.17
C LEU A 33 16.27 1.63 2.02
N ASN A 34 15.60 2.75 2.23
CA ASN A 34 14.83 3.40 1.18
C ASN A 34 13.83 2.45 0.53
N ARG A 35 13.11 1.74 1.35
CA ARG A 35 12.14 0.78 0.84
C ARG A 35 10.92 1.52 0.33
N LYS A 36 10.55 1.23 -0.89
CA LYS A 36 9.37 1.82 -1.48
C LYS A 36 8.15 1.04 -1.03
N THR A 37 7.20 1.75 -0.48
CA THR A 37 6.00 1.14 0.09
C THR A 37 4.77 1.71 -0.55
N VAL A 38 3.82 0.85 -0.86
CA VAL A 38 2.53 1.24 -1.41
C VAL A 38 1.48 1.05 -0.34
N SER A 39 0.69 2.08 -0.11
CA SER A 39 -0.38 2.02 0.87
C SER A 39 -1.67 2.56 0.25
N ILE A 40 -2.78 2.18 0.84
CA ILE A 40 -4.07 2.70 0.44
C ILE A 40 -4.65 3.48 1.61
N ARG A 41 -5.01 4.71 1.37
CA ARG A 41 -5.67 5.53 2.37
C ARG A 41 -7.16 5.56 2.05
N PRO A 42 -8.02 5.09 2.95
CA PRO A 42 -9.45 5.05 2.67
C PRO A 42 -9.99 6.45 2.36
N TYR A 43 -10.98 6.51 1.52
CA TYR A 43 -11.63 7.78 1.24
C TYR A 43 -12.19 8.36 2.51
N GLU A 44 -12.05 9.66 2.65
CA GLU A 44 -12.60 10.31 3.82
C GLU A 44 -14.09 10.19 3.82
N GLY A 45 -14.62 9.87 4.99
CA GLY A 45 -16.04 9.77 5.12
C GLY A 45 -16.63 8.51 4.58
N ALA A 46 -15.82 7.66 4.00
CA ALA A 46 -16.33 6.44 3.42
C ALA A 46 -16.26 5.27 4.37
N GLU A 47 -15.58 5.46 5.44
CA GLU A 47 -15.33 4.33 6.31
C GLU A 47 -16.55 3.95 7.10
N ASN A 48 -17.51 4.74 7.08
CA ASN A 48 -18.61 4.45 7.93
C ASN A 48 -19.34 3.26 7.68
#